data_37e1eb43b77f0bcd03da381429e9c0c8
#
_entry.id   37e1eb43b77f0bcd03da381429e9c0c8
#
_cell.length_a   1.000
_cell.length_b   1.000
_cell.length_c   1.000
_cell.angle_alpha   90.00
_cell.angle_beta   90.00
_cell.angle_gamma   90.00
#
_symmetry.space_group_name_H-M   'P 1'
#
loop_
_entity.id
_entity.type
_entity.pdbx_description
1 polymer ?
#
loop_
_entity_poly.entity_id
_entity_poly.type
_entity_poly.pdbx_seq_one_letter_code
_entity_poly.pdbx_strand_id
1 'polypeptide(L)'
;MNRKKDIEQLFRQHYAKMYNLARCILSDDDESKDVVSEVFAQILADDVVLVPESEEGYLMRSVRNRCLNLIAHKSVKERVAKLLLDD
;
A
#
# COMPACT_ATOMS: atom_id res chain seq x y z
N MET A 1 -13.85 -23.33 -2.33
CA MET A 1 -12.62 -22.60 -2.63
C MET A 1 -12.04 -22.01 -1.36
N ASN A 2 -10.74 -22.10 -1.18
CA ASN A 2 -10.06 -21.55 -0.01
C ASN A 2 -9.65 -20.11 -0.31
N ARG A 3 -10.39 -19.14 0.24
CA ARG A 3 -10.16 -17.72 0.02
C ARG A 3 -8.74 -17.27 0.41
N LYS A 4 -8.22 -17.82 1.52
CA LYS A 4 -6.87 -17.51 1.97
C LYS A 4 -5.83 -17.92 0.93
N LYS A 5 -6.03 -19.06 0.29
CA LYS A 5 -5.13 -19.56 -0.75
C LYS A 5 -5.20 -18.68 -2.00
N ASP A 6 -6.39 -18.22 -2.36
CA ASP A 6 -6.59 -17.34 -3.50
C ASP A 6 -5.89 -15.99 -3.29
N ILE A 7 -5.96 -15.46 -2.08
CA ILE A 7 -5.29 -14.19 -1.74
C ILE A 7 -3.77 -14.38 -1.69
N GLU A 8 -3.29 -15.51 -1.20
CA GLU A 8 -1.87 -15.83 -1.21
C GLU A 8 -1.32 -15.86 -2.64
N GLN A 9 -2.07 -16.47 -3.56
CA GLN A 9 -1.70 -16.54 -4.96
C GLN A 9 -1.69 -15.13 -5.58
N LEU A 10 -2.70 -14.33 -5.28
CA LEU A 10 -2.80 -12.96 -5.73
C LEU A 10 -1.60 -12.14 -5.24
N PHE A 11 -1.22 -12.32 -3.99
CA PHE A 11 -0.05 -11.68 -3.38
C PHE A 11 1.22 -12.01 -4.17
N ARG A 12 1.47 -13.30 -4.40
CA ARG A 12 2.67 -13.75 -5.12
C ARG A 12 2.71 -13.22 -6.55
N GLN A 13 1.55 -13.17 -7.19
CA GLN A 13 1.44 -12.76 -8.59
C GLN A 13 1.72 -11.27 -8.78
N HIS A 14 1.29 -10.44 -7.85
CA HIS A 14 1.34 -8.99 -7.99
C HIS A 14 2.33 -8.27 -7.08
N TYR A 15 2.99 -8.99 -6.18
CA TYR A 15 3.87 -8.40 -5.18
C TYR A 15 4.94 -7.50 -5.80
N ALA A 16 5.66 -8.02 -6.80
CA ALA A 16 6.78 -7.28 -7.40
C ALA A 16 6.33 -5.95 -8.01
N LYS A 17 5.21 -5.95 -8.71
CA LYS A 17 4.67 -4.72 -9.31
C LYS A 17 4.23 -3.73 -8.24
N MET A 18 3.56 -4.21 -7.21
CA MET A 18 3.09 -3.37 -6.10
C MET A 18 4.27 -2.76 -5.35
N TYR A 19 5.27 -3.57 -5.04
CA TYR A 19 6.48 -3.13 -4.37
C TYR A 19 7.23 -2.08 -5.20
N ASN A 20 7.42 -2.35 -6.50
CA ASN A 20 8.11 -1.41 -7.37
C ASN A 20 7.40 -0.07 -7.45
N LEU A 21 6.08 -0.07 -7.52
CA LEU A 21 5.30 1.17 -7.51
C LEU A 21 5.50 1.93 -6.21
N ALA A 22 5.40 1.24 -5.08
CA ALA A 22 5.62 1.86 -3.77
C ALA A 22 7.01 2.46 -3.65
N ARG A 23 8.03 1.73 -4.11
CA ARG A 23 9.42 2.22 -4.12
C ARG A 23 9.60 3.47 -4.96
N CYS A 24 8.92 3.55 -6.10
CA CYS A 24 8.97 4.74 -6.94
C CYS A 24 8.41 5.97 -6.23
N ILE A 25 7.39 5.77 -5.41
CA ILE A 25 6.72 6.87 -4.71
C ILE A 25 7.43 7.22 -3.39
N LEU A 26 7.79 6.20 -2.61
CA LEU A 26 8.31 6.39 -1.25
C LEU A 26 9.83 6.44 -1.16
N SER A 27 10.53 5.79 -2.07
CA SER A 27 11.98 5.66 -2.07
C SER A 27 12.54 5.04 -0.79
N ASP A 28 11.77 4.22 -0.10
CA ASP A 28 12.13 3.56 1.14
C ASP A 28 11.69 2.11 1.09
N ASP A 29 12.61 1.18 1.37
CA ASP A 29 12.36 -0.24 1.27
C ASP A 29 11.36 -0.72 2.31
N ASP A 30 11.56 -0.38 3.56
CA ASP A 30 10.72 -0.83 4.67
C ASP A 30 9.30 -0.30 4.55
N GLU A 31 9.15 0.99 4.24
CA GLU A 31 7.84 1.60 4.06
C GLU A 31 7.11 0.99 2.87
N SER A 32 7.85 0.69 1.80
CA SER A 32 7.25 0.08 0.60
C SER A 32 6.72 -1.32 0.89
N LYS A 33 7.47 -2.12 1.64
CA LYS A 33 7.04 -3.44 2.08
C LYS A 33 5.80 -3.34 2.98
N ASP A 34 5.80 -2.38 3.90
CA ASP A 34 4.67 -2.16 4.80
C ASP A 34 3.41 -1.80 4.03
N VAL A 35 3.52 -0.91 3.05
CA VAL A 35 2.36 -0.52 2.23
C VAL A 35 1.77 -1.73 1.52
N VAL A 36 2.60 -2.56 0.89
CA VAL A 36 2.12 -3.74 0.18
C VAL A 36 1.44 -4.71 1.15
N SER A 37 2.05 -4.94 2.31
CA SER A 37 1.48 -5.81 3.34
C SER A 37 0.14 -5.29 3.85
N GLU A 38 0.02 -3.98 4.03
CA GLU A 38 -1.23 -3.37 4.50
C GLU A 38 -2.34 -3.48 3.48
N VAL A 39 -2.03 -3.37 2.18
CA VAL A 39 -3.03 -3.55 1.13
C VAL A 39 -3.62 -4.97 1.21
N PHE A 40 -2.78 -5.98 1.35
CA PHE A 40 -3.26 -7.36 1.45
C PHE A 40 -3.98 -7.63 2.76
N ALA A 41 -3.51 -7.05 3.87
CA ALA A 41 -4.19 -7.16 5.16
C ALA A 41 -5.60 -6.57 5.07
N GLN A 42 -5.76 -5.45 4.39
CA GLN A 42 -7.05 -4.81 4.21
C GLN A 42 -8.00 -5.67 3.36
N ILE A 43 -7.49 -6.27 2.30
CA ILE A 43 -8.27 -7.18 1.46
C ILE A 43 -8.78 -8.36 2.28
N LEU A 44 -7.93 -8.93 3.13
CA LEU A 44 -8.33 -10.03 4.00
C LEU A 44 -9.37 -9.60 5.04
N ALA A 45 -9.15 -8.43 5.64
CA ALA A 45 -10.02 -7.94 6.71
C ALA A 45 -11.41 -7.56 6.19
N ASP A 46 -11.48 -6.93 5.02
CA ASP A 46 -12.73 -6.44 4.45
C ASP A 46 -13.44 -7.46 3.56
N ASP A 47 -12.87 -8.65 3.44
CA ASP A 47 -13.45 -9.71 2.63
C ASP A 47 -13.74 -9.26 1.19
N VAL A 48 -12.82 -8.48 0.62
CA VAL A 48 -12.95 -7.94 -0.72
C VAL A 48 -12.84 -9.06 -1.75
N VAL A 49 -13.79 -9.08 -2.69
CA VAL A 49 -13.76 -10.02 -3.81
C VAL A 49 -13.29 -9.26 -5.04
N LEU A 50 -12.17 -9.69 -5.62
CA LEU A 50 -11.60 -9.05 -6.81
C LEU A 50 -11.94 -9.87 -8.05
N VAL A 51 -12.42 -9.17 -9.10
CA VAL A 51 -12.65 -9.77 -10.40
C VAL A 51 -11.31 -9.84 -11.14
N PRO A 52 -10.97 -10.95 -11.79
CA PRO A 52 -9.65 -11.11 -12.42
C PRO A 52 -9.24 -9.95 -13.34
N GLU A 53 -10.20 -9.40 -14.10
CA GLU A 53 -9.91 -8.31 -15.05
C GLU A 53 -9.53 -7.01 -14.37
N SER A 54 -9.93 -6.80 -13.12
CA SER A 54 -9.69 -5.54 -12.40
C SER A 54 -8.75 -5.68 -11.22
N GLU A 55 -8.25 -6.88 -10.93
CA GLU A 55 -7.45 -7.11 -9.72
C GLU A 55 -6.15 -6.31 -9.72
N GLU A 56 -5.42 -6.29 -10.83
CA GLU A 56 -4.18 -5.54 -10.92
C GLU A 56 -4.42 -4.04 -10.74
N GLY A 57 -5.41 -3.50 -11.44
CA GLY A 57 -5.77 -2.08 -11.32
C GLY A 57 -6.17 -1.70 -9.90
N TYR A 58 -6.94 -2.55 -9.24
CA TYR A 58 -7.34 -2.33 -7.85
C TYR A 58 -6.13 -2.31 -6.92
N LEU A 59 -5.24 -3.29 -7.06
CA LEU A 59 -4.06 -3.40 -6.21
C LEU A 59 -3.12 -2.21 -6.41
N MET A 60 -2.87 -1.81 -7.65
CA MET A 60 -1.98 -0.69 -7.94
C MET A 60 -2.56 0.63 -7.44
N ARG A 61 -3.87 0.83 -7.59
CA ARG A 61 -4.55 2.02 -7.06
C ARG A 61 -4.48 2.06 -5.53
N SER A 62 -4.65 0.91 -4.88
CA SER A 62 -4.59 0.82 -3.42
C SER A 62 -3.19 1.17 -2.91
N VAL A 63 -2.14 0.66 -3.58
CA VAL A 63 -0.76 0.99 -3.24
C VAL A 63 -0.51 2.48 -3.40
N ARG A 64 -0.89 3.03 -4.55
CA ARG A 64 -0.71 4.45 -4.84
C ARG A 64 -1.38 5.33 -3.79
N ASN A 65 -2.64 5.03 -3.47
CA ASN A 65 -3.39 5.83 -2.50
C ASN A 65 -2.75 5.78 -1.12
N ARG A 66 -2.30 4.60 -0.67
CA ARG A 66 -1.63 4.47 0.62
C ARG A 66 -0.31 5.22 0.66
N CYS A 67 0.47 5.15 -0.43
CA CYS A 67 1.73 5.88 -0.52
C CYS A 67 1.51 7.39 -0.45
N LEU A 68 0.53 7.90 -1.19
CA LEU A 68 0.22 9.33 -1.18
C LEU A 68 -0.28 9.80 0.19
N ASN A 69 -1.09 8.98 0.85
CA ASN A 69 -1.56 9.30 2.21
C ASN A 69 -0.39 9.32 3.20
N LEU A 70 0.54 8.39 3.07
CA LEU A 70 1.72 8.35 3.93
C LEU A 70 2.58 9.59 3.76
N ILE A 71 2.81 10.01 2.51
CA ILE A 71 3.57 11.23 2.21
C ILE A 71 2.88 12.46 2.78
N ALA A 72 1.56 12.57 2.59
CA ALA A 72 0.79 13.69 3.12
C ALA A 72 0.86 13.74 4.64
N HIS A 73 0.77 12.59 5.30
CA HIS A 73 0.86 12.50 6.75
C HIS A 73 2.23 12.94 7.27
N LYS A 74 3.31 12.50 6.62
CA LYS A 74 4.67 12.91 6.96
C LYS A 74 4.84 14.41 6.80
N SER A 75 4.35 14.97 5.71
CA SER A 75 4.43 16.40 5.44
C SER A 75 3.75 17.22 6.53
N VAL A 76 2.57 16.78 6.98
CA VAL A 76 1.86 17.43 8.09
C VAL A 76 2.67 17.34 9.38
N LYS A 77 3.21 16.17 9.70
CA LYS A 77 4.05 15.97 10.87
C LYS A 77 5.28 16.89 10.87
N GLU A 78 5.93 16.99 9.73
CA GLU A 78 7.10 17.84 9.58
C GLU A 78 6.75 19.31 9.79
N ARG A 79 5.62 19.76 9.25
CA ARG A 79 5.14 21.13 9.45
C ARG A 79 4.84 21.44 10.91
N VAL A 80 4.17 20.52 11.58
CA VAL A 80 3.84 20.68 13.01
C VAL A 80 5.12 20.73 13.83
N ALA A 81 6.05 19.81 13.58
CA ALA A 81 7.32 19.79 14.28
C ALA A 81 8.08 21.10 14.10
N LYS A 82 8.10 21.61 12.87
CA LYS A 82 8.76 22.87 12.56
C LYS A 82 8.11 24.05 13.30
N LEU A 83 6.78 24.08 13.34
CA LEU A 83 6.06 25.12 14.08
C LEU A 83 6.33 25.06 15.57
N LEU A 84 6.48 23.87 16.13
CA LEU A 84 6.73 23.70 17.57
C LEU A 84 8.19 24.01 17.94
N LEU A 85 9.13 23.85 17.00
CA LEU A 85 10.56 24.06 17.25
C LEU A 85 11.01 25.47 16.89
N ASP A 86 10.30 26.17 16.01
CA ASP A 86 10.61 27.54 15.63
C ASP A 86 9.89 28.50 16.59
N ASP A 87 10.59 28.96 17.55
CA ASP A 87 10.08 30.01 18.44
C ASP A 87 10.42 31.38 17.88
#